data_78db04f7b59dc5b61aa74a1c250b16ae
#
_entry.id   78db04f7b59dc5b61aa74a1c250b16ae
#
_cell.length_a   1.000
_cell.length_b   1.000
_cell.length_c   1.000
_cell.angle_alpha   90.00
_cell.angle_beta   90.00
_cell.angle_gamma   90.00
#
_symmetry.space_group_name_H-M   'P 1'
#
loop_
_entity.id
_entity.type
_entity.pdbx_description
1 polymer ?
#
loop_
_entity_poly.entity_id
_entity_poly.type
_entity_poly.pdbx_seq_one_letter_code
_entity_poly.pdbx_strand_id
1 'polypeptide(L)'
;MMSSLLASLLVLHLDFNTIQMKEASVVECLRQASAMGYNAVLWEVENKVRWETCPECVDPEAFSKDAFRRILAEADRLGLEPIPLMQTFGHAEYVLQHDKYADWKESPSNLACYCVSRPEVLAFQKALLHEYLDLFGSRVRRFHLGGDEAFALGTCPRCRKFDKMDLYVRHLSAVSEELAEKGVRPGVWADMVLMNGDWGDVRNHNKANLGDSTVLKLPRRFTLWNWDYQYGAESNQGRGAASQQLAKLGYEVILSAASQSAGDSTFLPKYRFHRDNIAACAAYVRERNLAGLCVTSWSVHLYPKALQYPLWEFAAKRFLDPSGSANADFAAIAGKRFGGVPVDVLDRMSSWRWEYLMFDSRAWGYFKPARPAPPGCLAERLGKLDAEGGRQRLLDLAREDRRTMDQVRRELGIGPESSFALRQLDAAAANASMFLDQVVAVLENRRADRTASAVRDTASYYSTFQPPQSAERSARLVWSVLAQGGRE
;
A
#
# COMPACT_ATOMS: atom_id res chain seq x y z
N MET A 1 -30.34 -9.35 12.73
CA MET A 1 -29.23 -8.51 12.26
C MET A 1 -27.83 -8.99 12.68
N MET A 2 -27.61 -9.62 13.85
CA MET A 2 -26.28 -10.16 14.23
C MET A 2 -25.81 -11.36 13.39
N SER A 3 -26.70 -12.14 12.79
CA SER A 3 -26.33 -13.37 12.05
C SER A 3 -25.71 -13.10 10.68
N SER A 4 -25.94 -11.95 10.05
CA SER A 4 -25.34 -11.60 8.74
C SER A 4 -23.93 -11.01 8.84
N LEU A 5 -23.56 -10.42 9.97
CA LEU A 5 -22.23 -9.87 10.20
C LEU A 5 -21.14 -10.92 10.45
N LEU A 6 -21.52 -12.11 10.91
CA LEU A 6 -20.59 -13.23 11.12
C LEU A 6 -20.05 -13.82 9.80
N ALA A 7 -20.66 -13.50 8.68
CA ALA A 7 -20.22 -13.91 7.33
C ALA A 7 -19.46 -12.82 6.56
N SER A 8 -19.35 -11.58 7.10
CA SER A 8 -18.69 -10.48 6.43
C SER A 8 -17.18 -10.53 6.60
N LEU A 9 -16.46 -10.21 5.55
CA LEU A 9 -15.00 -10.21 5.56
C LEU A 9 -14.43 -8.94 6.20
N LEU A 10 -13.54 -9.12 7.17
CA LEU A 10 -12.64 -8.08 7.63
C LEU A 10 -11.21 -8.50 7.27
N VAL A 11 -10.68 -7.86 6.24
CA VAL A 11 -9.45 -8.28 5.57
C VAL A 11 -8.32 -7.32 5.91
N LEU A 12 -7.17 -7.86 6.30
CA LEU A 12 -5.92 -7.10 6.35
C LEU A 12 -5.16 -7.32 5.04
N HIS A 13 -4.84 -6.27 4.31
CA HIS A 13 -3.93 -6.35 3.18
C HIS A 13 -2.48 -6.18 3.65
N LEU A 14 -1.65 -7.12 3.31
CA LEU A 14 -0.20 -7.07 3.50
C LEU A 14 0.49 -7.01 2.15
N ASP A 15 0.93 -5.82 1.79
CA ASP A 15 1.74 -5.58 0.62
C ASP A 15 3.24 -5.68 1.00
N PHE A 16 3.96 -6.53 0.29
CA PHE A 16 5.40 -6.73 0.44
C PHE A 16 6.19 -6.03 -0.68
N ASN A 17 5.53 -5.35 -1.51
CA ASN A 17 6.03 -4.70 -2.70
C ASN A 17 7.45 -4.12 -2.58
N THR A 18 7.68 -3.12 -1.74
CA THR A 18 8.99 -2.49 -1.52
C THR A 18 9.73 -3.05 -0.32
N ILE A 19 9.07 -3.81 0.55
CA ILE A 19 9.59 -4.22 1.85
C ILE A 19 9.77 -5.73 1.91
N GLN A 20 11.00 -6.21 2.12
CA GLN A 20 11.22 -7.55 2.64
C GLN A 20 11.09 -7.52 4.16
N MET A 21 10.10 -8.21 4.71
CA MET A 21 9.89 -8.33 6.15
C MET A 21 10.61 -9.59 6.69
N LYS A 22 10.97 -9.56 7.98
CA LYS A 22 11.39 -10.78 8.70
C LYS A 22 10.18 -11.71 8.89
N GLU A 23 10.39 -13.02 8.85
CA GLU A 23 9.36 -14.03 9.14
C GLU A 23 8.64 -13.72 10.47
N ALA A 24 9.40 -13.45 11.55
CA ALA A 24 8.86 -13.11 12.86
C ALA A 24 7.97 -11.84 12.83
N SER A 25 8.32 -10.85 12.01
CA SER A 25 7.53 -9.62 11.89
C SER A 25 6.22 -9.84 11.15
N VAL A 26 6.21 -10.72 10.14
CA VAL A 26 4.97 -11.11 9.44
C VAL A 26 4.07 -11.89 10.40
N VAL A 27 4.62 -12.88 11.11
CA VAL A 27 3.89 -13.67 12.11
C VAL A 27 3.28 -12.76 13.20
N GLU A 28 4.00 -11.75 13.65
CA GLU A 28 3.45 -10.78 14.62
C GLU A 28 2.29 -9.98 14.02
N CYS A 29 2.38 -9.52 12.77
CA CYS A 29 1.25 -8.88 12.08
C CYS A 29 0.00 -9.78 12.05
N LEU A 30 0.17 -11.08 11.77
CA LEU A 30 -0.93 -12.05 11.75
C LEU A 30 -1.59 -12.22 13.12
N ARG A 31 -0.77 -12.34 14.18
CA ARG A 31 -1.26 -12.44 15.57
C ARG A 31 -2.04 -11.21 15.97
N GLN A 32 -1.51 -10.03 15.66
CA GLN A 32 -2.21 -8.77 15.94
C GLN A 32 -3.53 -8.69 15.16
N ALA A 33 -3.55 -9.01 13.88
CA ALA A 33 -4.75 -9.00 13.06
C ALA A 33 -5.83 -9.95 13.61
N SER A 34 -5.46 -11.21 13.89
CA SER A 34 -6.39 -12.20 14.47
C SER A 34 -6.92 -11.74 15.84
N ALA A 35 -6.07 -11.23 16.73
CA ALA A 35 -6.47 -10.73 18.04
C ALA A 35 -7.43 -9.53 17.96
N MET A 36 -7.36 -8.74 16.89
CA MET A 36 -8.26 -7.61 16.64
C MET A 36 -9.58 -8.03 15.98
N GLY A 37 -9.70 -9.29 15.51
CA GLY A 37 -10.92 -9.81 14.88
C GLY A 37 -10.92 -9.83 13.37
N TYR A 38 -9.77 -9.65 12.71
CA TYR A 38 -9.63 -9.92 11.28
C TYR A 38 -9.82 -11.40 11.00
N ASN A 39 -10.46 -11.74 9.88
CA ASN A 39 -10.75 -13.13 9.49
C ASN A 39 -10.13 -13.53 8.13
N ALA A 40 -9.45 -12.60 7.46
CA ALA A 40 -8.72 -12.87 6.22
C ALA A 40 -7.49 -11.97 6.06
N VAL A 41 -6.54 -12.43 5.26
CA VAL A 41 -5.38 -11.64 4.84
C VAL A 41 -5.27 -11.68 3.31
N LEU A 42 -5.22 -10.50 2.70
CA LEU A 42 -4.89 -10.31 1.29
C LEU A 42 -3.36 -10.17 1.17
N TRP A 43 -2.75 -11.11 0.44
CA TRP A 43 -1.30 -11.25 0.35
C TRP A 43 -0.78 -10.75 -0.99
N GLU A 44 -0.17 -9.61 -1.02
CA GLU A 44 0.53 -9.09 -2.19
C GLU A 44 2.04 -9.29 -2.03
N VAL A 45 2.52 -10.46 -2.42
CA VAL A 45 3.89 -10.90 -2.12
C VAL A 45 4.89 -10.67 -3.26
N GLU A 46 4.40 -10.50 -4.49
CA GLU A 46 5.20 -10.25 -5.69
C GLU A 46 6.53 -11.03 -5.72
N ASN A 47 7.67 -10.33 -5.72
CA ASN A 47 9.00 -10.94 -5.79
C ASN A 47 9.61 -11.31 -4.42
N LYS A 48 8.84 -11.28 -3.34
CA LYS A 48 9.32 -11.59 -1.97
C LYS A 48 9.18 -13.07 -1.60
N VAL A 49 8.78 -13.90 -2.55
CA VAL A 49 8.83 -15.36 -2.47
C VAL A 49 9.69 -15.89 -3.63
N ARG A 50 10.39 -16.99 -3.39
CA ARG A 50 11.26 -17.60 -4.41
C ARG A 50 10.42 -18.39 -5.41
N TRP A 51 9.99 -17.69 -6.46
CA TRP A 51 9.24 -18.28 -7.57
C TRP A 51 10.14 -19.02 -8.54
N GLU A 52 9.73 -20.21 -8.98
CA GLU A 52 10.41 -20.99 -10.02
C GLU A 52 10.04 -20.51 -11.42
N THR A 53 8.81 -19.97 -11.56
CA THR A 53 8.31 -19.42 -12.83
C THR A 53 9.12 -18.21 -13.30
N CYS A 54 9.63 -17.38 -12.38
CA CYS A 54 10.47 -16.21 -12.68
C CYS A 54 11.61 -16.04 -11.67
N PRO A 55 12.62 -16.91 -11.67
CA PRO A 55 13.70 -16.87 -10.70
C PRO A 55 14.53 -15.59 -10.75
N GLU A 56 14.65 -14.96 -11.92
CA GLU A 56 15.31 -13.68 -12.10
C GLU A 56 14.59 -12.49 -11.47
N CYS A 57 13.28 -12.62 -11.22
CA CYS A 57 12.48 -11.56 -10.60
C CYS A 57 12.61 -11.53 -9.08
N VAL A 58 13.13 -12.59 -8.48
CA VAL A 58 13.11 -12.81 -7.04
C VAL A 58 14.05 -11.86 -6.29
N ASP A 59 13.56 -11.25 -5.22
CA ASP A 59 14.41 -10.45 -4.32
C ASP A 59 15.50 -11.32 -3.68
N PRO A 60 16.75 -10.86 -3.55
CA PRO A 60 17.83 -11.64 -2.94
C PRO A 60 17.54 -12.20 -1.54
N GLU A 61 16.74 -11.47 -0.76
CA GLU A 61 16.32 -11.87 0.60
C GLU A 61 14.90 -12.46 0.65
N ALA A 62 14.31 -12.82 -0.51
CA ALA A 62 12.97 -13.40 -0.58
C ALA A 62 12.83 -14.67 0.26
N PHE A 63 11.66 -14.88 0.82
CA PHE A 63 11.33 -16.10 1.53
C PHE A 63 11.48 -17.33 0.62
N SER A 64 12.06 -18.39 1.14
CA SER A 64 11.86 -19.69 0.52
C SER A 64 10.38 -20.09 0.61
N LYS A 65 9.91 -20.95 -0.29
CA LYS A 65 8.54 -21.48 -0.21
C LYS A 65 8.25 -22.13 1.14
N ASP A 66 9.22 -22.82 1.73
CA ASP A 66 9.06 -23.45 3.05
C ASP A 66 8.95 -22.44 4.19
N ALA A 67 9.74 -21.36 4.14
CA ALA A 67 9.59 -20.26 5.09
C ALA A 67 8.21 -19.61 4.96
N PHE A 68 7.74 -19.40 3.74
CA PHE A 68 6.42 -18.81 3.54
C PHE A 68 5.29 -19.77 3.91
N ARG A 69 5.44 -21.09 3.69
CA ARG A 69 4.49 -22.09 4.19
C ARG A 69 4.36 -22.10 5.72
N ARG A 70 5.46 -21.85 6.47
CA ARG A 70 5.37 -21.68 7.93
C ARG A 70 4.54 -20.45 8.32
N ILE A 71 4.69 -19.34 7.59
CA ILE A 71 3.87 -18.14 7.79
C ILE A 71 2.39 -18.44 7.51
N LEU A 72 2.09 -19.13 6.41
CA LEU A 72 0.72 -19.51 6.05
C LEU A 72 0.12 -20.50 7.07
N ALA A 73 0.90 -21.42 7.60
CA ALA A 73 0.45 -22.33 8.66
C ALA A 73 0.09 -21.57 9.95
N GLU A 74 0.82 -20.52 10.31
CA GLU A 74 0.46 -19.66 11.43
C GLU A 74 -0.82 -18.85 11.14
N ALA A 75 -0.99 -18.32 9.93
CA ALA A 75 -2.23 -17.66 9.52
C ALA A 75 -3.42 -18.63 9.63
N ASP A 76 -3.22 -19.90 9.24
CA ASP A 76 -4.20 -20.95 9.37
C ASP A 76 -4.58 -21.20 10.84
N ARG A 77 -3.58 -21.41 11.69
CA ARG A 77 -3.78 -21.62 13.13
C ARG A 77 -4.54 -20.46 13.78
N LEU A 78 -4.39 -19.27 13.26
CA LEU A 78 -5.06 -18.03 13.70
C LEU A 78 -6.45 -17.84 13.07
N GLY A 79 -6.92 -18.76 12.22
CA GLY A 79 -8.22 -18.68 11.56
C GLY A 79 -8.33 -17.63 10.46
N LEU A 80 -7.22 -17.17 9.91
CA LEU A 80 -7.17 -16.17 8.86
C LEU A 80 -7.27 -16.83 7.48
N GLU A 81 -8.30 -16.48 6.70
CA GLU A 81 -8.44 -16.96 5.31
C GLU A 81 -7.29 -16.37 4.46
N PRO A 82 -6.51 -17.20 3.74
CA PRO A 82 -5.49 -16.72 2.85
C PRO A 82 -6.09 -16.30 1.51
N ILE A 83 -5.92 -15.04 1.12
CA ILE A 83 -6.33 -14.51 -0.19
C ILE A 83 -5.07 -14.08 -0.91
N PRO A 84 -4.50 -14.90 -1.83
CA PRO A 84 -3.35 -14.47 -2.62
C PRO A 84 -3.73 -13.34 -3.58
N LEU A 85 -2.79 -12.42 -3.83
CA LEU A 85 -2.88 -11.39 -4.87
C LEU A 85 -1.72 -11.53 -5.84
N MET A 86 -2.04 -11.60 -7.12
CA MET A 86 -1.10 -11.60 -8.23
C MET A 86 -1.49 -10.52 -9.23
N GLN A 87 -0.58 -9.64 -9.57
CA GLN A 87 -0.80 -8.58 -10.54
C GLN A 87 -0.84 -9.13 -11.98
N THR A 88 -1.90 -8.80 -12.72
CA THR A 88 -2.15 -9.34 -14.07
C THR A 88 -2.12 -8.30 -15.19
N PHE A 89 -2.14 -7.01 -14.86
CA PHE A 89 -2.10 -5.89 -15.82
C PHE A 89 -1.09 -4.84 -15.44
N GLY A 90 -1.44 -4.00 -14.46
CA GLY A 90 -0.57 -2.99 -13.87
C GLY A 90 0.41 -3.60 -12.87
N HIS A 91 1.26 -2.75 -12.31
CA HIS A 91 2.20 -3.10 -11.23
C HIS A 91 3.10 -4.30 -11.53
N ALA A 92 3.49 -4.43 -12.80
CA ALA A 92 4.26 -5.56 -13.31
C ALA A 92 5.78 -5.33 -13.31
N GLU A 93 6.25 -4.26 -12.65
CA GLU A 93 7.63 -3.80 -12.71
C GLU A 93 8.61 -4.85 -12.22
N TYR A 94 8.25 -5.64 -11.22
CA TYR A 94 9.12 -6.69 -10.69
C TYR A 94 9.44 -7.76 -11.73
N VAL A 95 8.61 -7.91 -12.78
CA VAL A 95 8.84 -8.77 -13.94
C VAL A 95 9.41 -7.97 -15.10
N LEU A 96 8.72 -6.90 -15.53
CA LEU A 96 8.99 -6.19 -16.76
C LEU A 96 10.29 -5.37 -16.78
N GLN A 97 10.94 -5.20 -15.63
CA GLN A 97 12.28 -4.59 -15.56
C GLN A 97 13.39 -5.45 -16.17
N HIS A 98 13.17 -6.76 -16.29
CA HIS A 98 14.18 -7.68 -16.79
C HIS A 98 14.15 -7.77 -18.32
N ASP A 99 15.33 -7.79 -18.95
CA ASP A 99 15.49 -7.81 -20.41
C ASP A 99 14.79 -9.00 -21.07
N LYS A 100 14.74 -10.15 -20.39
CA LYS A 100 14.01 -11.35 -20.81
C LYS A 100 12.55 -11.07 -21.16
N TYR A 101 11.93 -10.09 -20.49
CA TYR A 101 10.52 -9.73 -20.65
C TYR A 101 10.31 -8.38 -21.37
N ALA A 102 11.36 -7.87 -22.04
CA ALA A 102 11.30 -6.55 -22.69
C ALA A 102 10.14 -6.44 -23.69
N ASP A 103 9.86 -7.51 -24.41
CA ASP A 103 8.78 -7.59 -25.39
C ASP A 103 7.37 -7.69 -24.80
N TRP A 104 7.25 -7.93 -23.49
CA TRP A 104 5.96 -8.11 -22.83
C TRP A 104 5.31 -6.80 -22.37
N LYS A 105 5.99 -5.69 -22.56
CA LYS A 105 5.54 -4.34 -22.16
C LYS A 105 4.51 -3.80 -23.13
N GLU A 106 3.52 -3.07 -22.62
CA GLU A 106 2.63 -2.25 -23.45
C GLU A 106 3.36 -1.12 -24.16
N SER A 107 4.42 -0.61 -23.55
CA SER A 107 5.31 0.39 -24.13
C SER A 107 6.75 0.11 -23.71
N PRO A 108 7.76 0.33 -24.56
CA PRO A 108 9.17 0.10 -24.20
C PRO A 108 9.62 0.88 -22.95
N SER A 109 9.06 2.06 -22.71
CA SER A 109 9.37 2.91 -21.57
C SER A 109 8.50 2.64 -20.33
N ASN A 110 7.46 1.80 -20.45
CA ASN A 110 6.53 1.52 -19.36
C ASN A 110 6.80 0.13 -18.79
N LEU A 111 7.34 0.08 -17.57
CA LEU A 111 7.61 -1.16 -16.85
C LEU A 111 6.38 -1.68 -16.07
N ALA A 112 5.30 -0.90 -16.01
CA ALA A 112 4.19 -1.20 -15.15
C ALA A 112 3.11 -2.08 -15.77
N CYS A 113 3.03 -2.16 -17.12
CA CYS A 113 1.85 -2.76 -17.76
C CYS A 113 2.23 -3.84 -18.79
N TYR A 114 1.63 -5.02 -18.60
CA TYR A 114 1.76 -6.13 -19.55
C TYR A 114 1.00 -5.88 -20.86
N CYS A 115 1.58 -6.30 -21.97
CA CYS A 115 0.87 -6.45 -23.24
C CYS A 115 0.05 -7.75 -23.23
N VAL A 116 -1.21 -7.66 -22.84
CA VAL A 116 -2.13 -8.82 -22.69
C VAL A 116 -2.53 -9.48 -24.02
N SER A 117 -2.15 -8.91 -25.18
CA SER A 117 -2.32 -9.55 -26.48
C SER A 117 -1.19 -10.50 -26.83
N ARG A 118 -0.24 -10.72 -25.94
CA ARG A 118 0.81 -11.73 -26.10
C ARG A 118 0.41 -13.02 -25.40
N PRO A 119 0.35 -14.15 -26.12
CA PRO A 119 0.01 -15.44 -25.51
C PRO A 119 1.05 -15.88 -24.47
N GLU A 120 2.30 -15.44 -24.60
CA GLU A 120 3.37 -15.74 -23.64
C GLU A 120 3.11 -15.10 -22.27
N VAL A 121 2.50 -13.91 -22.24
CA VAL A 121 2.10 -13.25 -20.99
C VAL A 121 1.02 -14.05 -20.28
N LEU A 122 -0.01 -14.50 -21.00
CA LEU A 122 -1.06 -15.34 -20.43
C LEU A 122 -0.52 -16.67 -19.90
N ALA A 123 0.34 -17.33 -20.68
CA ALA A 123 0.96 -18.58 -20.27
C ALA A 123 1.82 -18.43 -19.01
N PHE A 124 2.62 -17.37 -18.94
CA PHE A 124 3.41 -17.02 -17.76
C PHE A 124 2.52 -16.79 -16.53
N GLN A 125 1.48 -15.99 -16.67
CA GLN A 125 0.58 -15.68 -15.56
C GLN A 125 -0.17 -16.92 -15.06
N LYS A 126 -0.59 -17.81 -15.95
CA LYS A 126 -1.20 -19.09 -15.56
C LYS A 126 -0.19 -19.96 -14.81
N ALA A 127 1.06 -20.06 -15.29
CA ALA A 127 2.11 -20.82 -14.61
C ALA A 127 2.38 -20.24 -13.20
N LEU A 128 2.50 -18.93 -13.06
CA LEU A 128 2.69 -18.26 -11.78
C LEU A 128 1.47 -18.45 -10.87
N LEU A 129 0.25 -18.35 -11.40
CA LEU A 129 -0.98 -18.60 -10.65
C LEU A 129 -1.02 -20.03 -10.07
N HIS A 130 -0.62 -21.04 -10.86
CA HIS A 130 -0.49 -22.41 -10.34
C HIS A 130 0.52 -22.48 -9.19
N GLU A 131 1.67 -21.84 -9.34
CA GLU A 131 2.69 -21.79 -8.30
C GLU A 131 2.20 -21.11 -7.01
N TYR A 132 1.37 -20.04 -7.12
CA TYR A 132 0.67 -19.46 -5.99
C TYR A 132 -0.31 -20.45 -5.35
N LEU A 133 -1.13 -21.12 -6.13
CA LEU A 133 -2.11 -22.10 -5.60
C LEU A 133 -1.44 -23.26 -4.90
N ASP A 134 -0.31 -23.75 -5.41
CA ASP A 134 0.47 -24.81 -4.79
C ASP A 134 1.10 -24.34 -3.46
N LEU A 135 1.57 -23.08 -3.41
CA LEU A 135 2.16 -22.52 -2.20
C LEU A 135 1.12 -22.27 -1.10
N PHE A 136 -0.02 -21.66 -1.46
CA PHE A 136 -1.08 -21.28 -0.52
C PHE A 136 -2.00 -22.46 -0.13
N GLY A 137 -2.04 -23.49 -0.96
CA GLY A 137 -2.73 -24.75 -0.67
C GLY A 137 -4.26 -24.69 -0.82
N SER A 138 -4.91 -25.76 -0.37
CA SER A 138 -6.36 -26.01 -0.58
C SER A 138 -7.31 -25.09 0.19
N ARG A 139 -6.80 -24.20 1.04
CA ARG A 139 -7.61 -23.25 1.81
C ARG A 139 -7.98 -21.99 1.06
N VAL A 140 -7.36 -21.74 -0.10
CA VAL A 140 -7.68 -20.59 -0.95
C VAL A 140 -9.14 -20.72 -1.43
N ARG A 141 -9.97 -19.78 -1.01
CA ARG A 141 -11.37 -19.65 -1.47
C ARG A 141 -11.54 -18.46 -2.40
N ARG A 142 -10.68 -17.47 -2.26
CA ARG A 142 -10.61 -16.25 -3.06
C ARG A 142 -9.19 -16.04 -3.55
N PHE A 143 -9.06 -15.52 -4.76
CA PHE A 143 -7.78 -15.16 -5.37
C PHE A 143 -7.92 -13.81 -6.05
N HIS A 144 -7.09 -12.84 -5.67
CA HIS A 144 -7.14 -11.50 -6.22
C HIS A 144 -6.17 -11.37 -7.41
N LEU A 145 -6.68 -10.95 -8.56
CA LEU A 145 -5.93 -10.83 -9.82
C LEU A 145 -5.34 -9.43 -10.07
N GLY A 146 -5.28 -8.58 -9.03
CA GLY A 146 -4.81 -7.20 -9.16
C GLY A 146 -5.69 -6.39 -10.10
N GLY A 147 -5.10 -5.92 -11.18
CA GLY A 147 -5.81 -5.33 -12.32
C GLY A 147 -6.04 -3.83 -12.22
N ASP A 148 -5.47 -3.20 -11.20
CA ASP A 148 -5.52 -1.76 -10.99
C ASP A 148 -4.48 -1.00 -11.83
N GLU A 149 -4.72 0.30 -11.98
CA GLU A 149 -3.82 1.30 -12.54
C GLU A 149 -3.12 0.91 -13.86
N ALA A 150 -3.76 0.08 -14.67
CA ALA A 150 -3.23 -0.35 -15.97
C ALA A 150 -3.28 0.79 -17.01
N PHE A 151 -2.68 1.94 -16.71
CA PHE A 151 -2.76 3.18 -17.51
C PHE A 151 -2.31 3.01 -18.95
N ALA A 152 -1.36 2.12 -19.21
CA ALA A 152 -0.81 1.88 -20.54
C ALA A 152 -1.56 0.79 -21.32
N LEU A 153 -2.59 0.16 -20.75
CA LEU A 153 -3.36 -0.88 -21.43
C LEU A 153 -3.88 -0.39 -22.80
N GLY A 154 -3.67 -1.20 -23.82
CA GLY A 154 -4.17 -0.91 -25.17
C GLY A 154 -3.32 0.09 -25.97
N THR A 155 -2.12 0.45 -25.52
CA THR A 155 -1.28 1.44 -26.22
C THR A 155 -0.31 0.83 -27.23
N CYS A 156 0.10 -0.42 -27.07
CA CYS A 156 1.04 -1.07 -28.00
C CYS A 156 0.40 -1.38 -29.36
N PRO A 157 1.21 -1.57 -30.42
CA PRO A 157 0.70 -1.86 -31.76
C PRO A 157 -0.19 -3.13 -31.85
N ARG A 158 -0.06 -4.07 -30.91
CA ARG A 158 -0.90 -5.27 -30.85
C ARG A 158 -2.24 -4.99 -30.20
N CYS A 159 -2.21 -4.34 -29.01
CA CYS A 159 -3.39 -4.10 -28.19
C CYS A 159 -4.29 -2.99 -28.73
N ARG A 160 -3.74 -1.92 -29.33
CA ARG A 160 -4.51 -0.78 -29.88
C ARG A 160 -5.53 -1.13 -30.98
N LYS A 161 -5.48 -2.37 -31.47
CA LYS A 161 -6.43 -2.88 -32.47
C LYS A 161 -7.75 -3.33 -31.83
N PHE A 162 -7.81 -3.40 -30.53
CA PHE A 162 -8.94 -3.89 -29.76
C PHE A 162 -9.46 -2.80 -28.82
N ASP A 163 -10.72 -2.89 -28.47
CA ASP A 163 -11.29 -2.11 -27.38
C ASP A 163 -10.57 -2.46 -26.05
N LYS A 164 -10.22 -1.47 -25.26
CA LYS A 164 -9.47 -1.66 -24.01
C LYS A 164 -10.24 -2.51 -23.01
N MET A 165 -11.55 -2.33 -22.98
CA MET A 165 -12.44 -3.06 -22.12
C MET A 165 -12.49 -4.55 -22.51
N ASP A 166 -12.61 -4.81 -23.79
CA ASP A 166 -12.62 -6.19 -24.30
C ASP A 166 -11.27 -6.88 -24.01
N LEU A 167 -10.16 -6.14 -24.11
CA LEU A 167 -8.85 -6.64 -23.67
C LEU A 167 -8.84 -7.01 -22.20
N TYR A 168 -9.33 -6.11 -21.35
CA TYR A 168 -9.35 -6.29 -19.91
C TYR A 168 -10.21 -7.49 -19.51
N VAL A 169 -11.47 -7.52 -19.94
CA VAL A 169 -12.41 -8.58 -19.58
C VAL A 169 -11.97 -9.94 -20.14
N ARG A 170 -11.52 -9.98 -21.38
CA ARG A 170 -11.04 -11.22 -22.01
C ARG A 170 -9.84 -11.81 -21.27
N HIS A 171 -8.87 -10.96 -20.91
CA HIS A 171 -7.67 -11.41 -20.22
C HIS A 171 -7.98 -11.91 -18.79
N LEU A 172 -8.75 -11.15 -18.02
CA LEU A 172 -9.21 -11.59 -16.70
C LEU A 172 -9.99 -12.91 -16.77
N SER A 173 -10.88 -13.04 -17.75
CA SER A 173 -11.64 -14.27 -17.93
C SER A 173 -10.71 -15.45 -18.19
N ALA A 174 -9.73 -15.31 -19.10
CA ALA A 174 -8.78 -16.37 -19.44
C ALA A 174 -7.87 -16.79 -18.28
N VAL A 175 -7.42 -15.82 -17.44
CA VAL A 175 -6.63 -16.15 -16.24
C VAL A 175 -7.50 -16.79 -15.17
N SER A 176 -8.76 -16.34 -15.01
CA SER A 176 -9.67 -16.83 -13.97
C SER A 176 -10.33 -18.18 -14.27
N GLU A 177 -10.21 -18.73 -15.46
CA GLU A 177 -10.73 -20.07 -15.80
C GLU A 177 -10.13 -21.13 -14.86
N GLU A 178 -8.82 -21.10 -14.66
CA GLU A 178 -8.10 -22.00 -13.75
C GLU A 178 -8.61 -21.94 -12.30
N LEU A 179 -9.02 -20.76 -11.86
CA LEU A 179 -9.61 -20.57 -10.53
C LEU A 179 -11.02 -21.17 -10.47
N ALA A 180 -11.82 -21.00 -11.52
CA ALA A 180 -13.17 -21.52 -11.57
C ALA A 180 -13.20 -23.04 -11.49
N GLU A 181 -12.28 -23.72 -12.18
CA GLU A 181 -12.13 -25.19 -12.14
C GLU A 181 -11.83 -25.72 -10.73
N LYS A 182 -11.16 -24.91 -9.90
CA LYS A 182 -10.82 -25.21 -8.49
C LYS A 182 -11.86 -24.69 -7.50
N GLY A 183 -12.96 -24.08 -7.95
CA GLY A 183 -13.97 -23.47 -7.10
C GLY A 183 -13.47 -22.24 -6.33
N VAL A 184 -12.40 -21.59 -6.81
CA VAL A 184 -11.81 -20.39 -6.23
C VAL A 184 -12.44 -19.15 -6.87
N ARG A 185 -12.90 -18.22 -6.04
CA ARG A 185 -13.55 -16.99 -6.51
C ARG A 185 -12.51 -15.94 -6.91
N PRO A 186 -12.49 -15.44 -8.15
CA PRO A 186 -11.59 -14.39 -8.57
C PRO A 186 -12.02 -13.04 -8.00
N GLY A 187 -11.05 -12.20 -7.67
CA GLY A 187 -11.24 -10.80 -7.30
C GLY A 187 -10.37 -9.86 -8.13
N VAL A 188 -10.78 -8.60 -8.26
CA VAL A 188 -9.98 -7.55 -8.91
C VAL A 188 -10.21 -6.21 -8.20
N TRP A 189 -9.23 -5.33 -8.28
CA TRP A 189 -9.42 -3.92 -7.94
C TRP A 189 -10.42 -3.28 -8.90
N ALA A 190 -11.33 -2.46 -8.35
CA ALA A 190 -12.47 -1.96 -9.11
C ALA A 190 -12.19 -0.68 -9.90
N ASP A 191 -11.06 -0.01 -9.68
CA ASP A 191 -10.76 1.29 -10.27
C ASP A 191 -10.82 1.31 -11.80
N MET A 192 -10.37 0.23 -12.46
CA MET A 192 -10.42 0.11 -13.92
C MET A 192 -11.84 -0.09 -14.48
N VAL A 193 -12.78 -0.55 -13.65
CA VAL A 193 -14.18 -0.79 -14.04
C VAL A 193 -15.15 0.25 -13.47
N LEU A 194 -14.66 1.19 -12.67
CA LEU A 194 -15.46 2.34 -12.22
C LEU A 194 -15.65 3.32 -13.36
N MET A 195 -16.88 3.74 -13.53
CA MET A 195 -17.30 4.61 -14.62
C MET A 195 -17.12 6.09 -14.23
N ASN A 196 -16.70 6.92 -15.18
CA ASN A 196 -16.75 8.37 -15.03
C ASN A 196 -18.10 8.88 -15.51
N GLY A 197 -18.84 9.57 -14.64
CA GLY A 197 -19.96 10.42 -15.04
C GLY A 197 -21.36 9.83 -14.86
N ASP A 198 -21.58 8.53 -15.07
CA ASP A 198 -22.94 7.95 -15.00
C ASP A 198 -23.44 7.67 -13.58
N TRP A 199 -22.58 7.88 -12.60
CA TRP A 199 -22.79 7.55 -11.20
C TRP A 199 -22.84 8.79 -10.30
N GLY A 200 -23.14 9.95 -10.88
CA GLY A 200 -23.09 11.24 -10.22
C GLY A 200 -21.66 11.73 -10.05
N ASP A 201 -21.36 12.43 -8.95
CA ASP A 201 -20.04 13.00 -8.67
C ASP A 201 -18.93 11.97 -8.34
N VAL A 202 -19.11 10.72 -8.74
CA VAL A 202 -18.08 9.69 -8.57
C VAL A 202 -16.88 10.00 -9.46
N ARG A 203 -15.90 10.66 -8.91
CA ARG A 203 -14.62 10.86 -9.59
C ARG A 203 -13.78 9.61 -9.45
N ASN A 204 -13.64 8.86 -10.54
CA ASN A 204 -12.58 7.89 -10.63
C ASN A 204 -11.23 8.65 -10.60
N HIS A 205 -10.37 8.40 -9.62
CA HIS A 205 -9.02 8.97 -9.61
C HIS A 205 -8.19 8.44 -10.74
N ASN A 206 -8.55 7.26 -11.21
CA ASN A 206 -7.86 6.60 -12.26
C ASN A 206 -8.36 7.12 -13.60
N LYS A 207 -7.54 7.90 -14.29
CA LYS A 207 -7.82 8.38 -15.65
C LYS A 207 -7.84 7.26 -16.70
N ALA A 208 -7.58 6.03 -16.30
CA ALA A 208 -7.64 4.84 -17.16
C ALA A 208 -9.07 4.32 -17.31
N ASN A 209 -10.01 5.20 -17.60
CA ASN A 209 -11.39 4.84 -17.83
C ASN A 209 -11.51 3.85 -19.00
N LEU A 210 -12.15 2.71 -18.75
CA LEU A 210 -12.42 1.68 -19.76
C LEU A 210 -13.78 1.85 -20.46
N GLY A 211 -14.51 2.96 -20.17
CA GLY A 211 -15.84 3.23 -20.73
C GLY A 211 -17.00 2.66 -19.90
N ASP A 212 -18.17 3.19 -20.16
CA ASP A 212 -19.33 3.07 -19.27
C ASP A 212 -19.95 1.67 -19.19
N SER A 213 -19.67 0.78 -20.11
CA SER A 213 -20.21 -0.58 -20.14
C SER A 213 -19.24 -1.66 -19.65
N THR A 214 -18.02 -1.31 -19.19
CA THR A 214 -17.00 -2.29 -18.83
C THR A 214 -17.44 -3.22 -17.72
N VAL A 215 -17.97 -2.64 -16.66
CA VAL A 215 -18.44 -3.41 -15.52
C VAL A 215 -19.50 -4.42 -15.91
N LEU A 216 -20.36 -4.11 -16.88
CA LEU A 216 -21.44 -5.01 -17.31
C LEU A 216 -20.91 -6.24 -18.05
N LYS A 217 -19.74 -6.16 -18.70
CA LYS A 217 -19.11 -7.27 -19.42
C LYS A 217 -18.33 -8.21 -18.48
N LEU A 218 -17.92 -7.74 -17.30
CA LEU A 218 -17.20 -8.58 -16.34
C LEU A 218 -18.14 -9.65 -15.76
N PRO A 219 -17.73 -10.93 -15.71
CA PRO A 219 -18.55 -11.98 -15.10
C PRO A 219 -18.89 -11.73 -13.62
N ARG A 220 -20.14 -11.99 -13.20
CA ARG A 220 -20.63 -11.76 -11.83
C ARG A 220 -19.96 -12.64 -10.76
N ARG A 221 -19.16 -13.62 -11.18
CA ARG A 221 -18.34 -14.42 -10.26
C ARG A 221 -17.17 -13.65 -9.65
N PHE A 222 -16.78 -12.49 -10.21
CA PHE A 222 -15.73 -11.66 -9.66
C PHE A 222 -16.19 -10.95 -8.40
N THR A 223 -15.33 -10.91 -7.39
CA THR A 223 -15.41 -9.96 -6.27
C THR A 223 -14.75 -8.66 -6.70
N LEU A 224 -15.41 -7.53 -6.53
CA LEU A 224 -14.86 -6.21 -6.82
C LEU A 224 -14.36 -5.56 -5.53
N TRP A 225 -13.08 -5.24 -5.51
CA TRP A 225 -12.42 -4.59 -4.38
C TRP A 225 -12.23 -3.12 -4.70
N ASN A 226 -13.08 -2.28 -4.08
CA ASN A 226 -13.07 -0.85 -4.36
C ASN A 226 -12.25 -0.10 -3.32
N TRP A 227 -11.07 0.39 -3.70
CA TRP A 227 -10.23 1.21 -2.84
C TRP A 227 -10.57 2.69 -2.95
N ASP A 228 -10.59 3.37 -1.81
CA ASP A 228 -10.85 4.79 -1.74
C ASP A 228 -10.23 5.41 -0.47
N TYR A 229 -9.24 6.26 -0.68
CA TYR A 229 -8.45 6.83 0.43
C TYR A 229 -8.71 8.32 0.64
N GLN A 230 -9.60 8.94 -0.15
CA GLN A 230 -9.82 10.39 -0.10
C GLN A 230 -11.13 10.78 0.62
N TYR A 231 -11.52 10.00 1.61
CA TYR A 231 -12.62 10.40 2.45
C TYR A 231 -12.19 11.49 3.43
N GLY A 232 -12.52 12.75 3.11
CA GLY A 232 -12.78 13.78 4.11
C GLY A 232 -14.27 13.93 4.30
N ALA A 233 -14.72 14.53 5.38
CA ALA A 233 -16.12 14.66 5.75
C ALA A 233 -17.02 15.32 4.68
N GLU A 234 -16.46 15.92 3.65
CA GLU A 234 -17.18 16.66 2.61
C GLU A 234 -17.21 15.96 1.23
N SER A 235 -16.38 14.92 1.00
CA SER A 235 -16.25 14.29 -0.33
C SER A 235 -16.83 12.88 -0.44
N ASN A 236 -17.50 12.40 0.57
CA ASN A 236 -17.83 10.99 0.81
C ASN A 236 -18.90 10.37 -0.07
N GLN A 237 -19.57 11.12 -0.91
CA GLN A 237 -20.75 10.58 -1.58
C GLN A 237 -20.39 9.75 -2.82
N GLY A 238 -19.23 10.01 -3.43
CA GLY A 238 -18.92 9.46 -4.73
C GLY A 238 -18.59 7.97 -4.74
N ARG A 239 -17.63 7.52 -3.96
CA ARG A 239 -17.03 6.18 -4.12
C ARG A 239 -17.71 5.10 -3.32
N GLY A 240 -18.20 5.40 -2.14
CA GLY A 240 -19.12 4.52 -1.46
C GLY A 240 -20.38 4.30 -2.31
N ALA A 241 -20.90 5.34 -2.99
CA ALA A 241 -21.99 5.20 -3.94
C ALA A 241 -21.64 4.25 -5.09
N ALA A 242 -20.42 4.32 -5.65
CA ALA A 242 -19.96 3.37 -6.66
C ALA A 242 -19.97 1.93 -6.14
N SER A 243 -19.47 1.67 -4.93
CA SER A 243 -19.52 0.34 -4.30
C SER A 243 -20.95 -0.18 -4.17
N GLN A 244 -21.90 0.69 -3.78
CA GLN A 244 -23.31 0.32 -3.70
C GLN A 244 -23.89 -0.02 -5.08
N GLN A 245 -23.53 0.73 -6.10
CA GLN A 245 -24.01 0.45 -7.46
C GLN A 245 -23.44 -0.88 -7.98
N LEU A 246 -22.15 -1.15 -7.78
CA LEU A 246 -21.55 -2.43 -8.12
C LEU A 246 -22.31 -3.59 -7.43
N ALA A 247 -22.65 -3.43 -6.16
CA ALA A 247 -23.45 -4.41 -5.43
C ALA A 247 -24.86 -4.57 -6.01
N LYS A 248 -25.53 -3.48 -6.41
CA LYS A 248 -26.83 -3.53 -7.09
C LYS A 248 -26.77 -4.22 -8.45
N LEU A 249 -25.61 -4.20 -9.12
CA LEU A 249 -25.38 -4.94 -10.36
C LEU A 249 -25.12 -6.45 -10.11
N GLY A 250 -25.14 -6.91 -8.86
CA GLY A 250 -25.01 -8.30 -8.48
C GLY A 250 -23.57 -8.76 -8.23
N TYR A 251 -22.61 -7.85 -8.06
CA TYR A 251 -21.25 -8.21 -7.63
C TYR A 251 -21.15 -8.34 -6.12
N GLU A 252 -20.29 -9.25 -5.68
CA GLU A 252 -19.74 -9.19 -4.32
C GLU A 252 -18.76 -8.02 -4.28
N VAL A 253 -18.92 -7.10 -3.32
CA VAL A 253 -18.09 -5.89 -3.21
C VAL A 253 -17.45 -5.80 -1.84
N ILE A 254 -16.14 -5.61 -1.83
CA ILE A 254 -15.34 -5.30 -0.64
C ILE A 254 -14.86 -3.85 -0.78
N LEU A 255 -15.18 -3.02 0.21
CA LEU A 255 -14.69 -1.65 0.27
C LEU A 255 -13.35 -1.62 1.00
N SER A 256 -12.38 -0.93 0.44
CA SER A 256 -11.01 -0.92 0.97
C SER A 256 -10.63 0.48 1.47
N ALA A 257 -10.36 0.57 2.77
CA ALA A 257 -9.75 1.72 3.42
C ALA A 257 -8.24 1.51 3.55
N ALA A 258 -7.48 2.57 3.85
CA ALA A 258 -6.04 2.46 4.02
C ALA A 258 -5.59 2.68 5.46
N SER A 259 -4.61 1.91 5.90
CA SER A 259 -3.76 2.20 7.07
C SER A 259 -2.36 2.69 6.68
N GLN A 260 -2.02 2.54 5.39
CA GLN A 260 -0.83 3.07 4.74
C GLN A 260 -1.14 3.34 3.28
N SER A 261 -0.77 4.52 2.78
CA SER A 261 -0.96 4.93 1.39
C SER A 261 0.14 5.89 0.92
N ALA A 262 0.13 6.23 -0.36
CA ALA A 262 1.13 7.13 -0.96
C ALA A 262 1.18 8.53 -0.32
N GLY A 263 0.11 8.97 0.35
CA GLY A 263 0.05 10.26 1.03
C GLY A 263 0.71 10.30 2.42
N ASP A 264 1.23 9.18 2.92
CA ASP A 264 1.84 9.12 4.25
C ASP A 264 3.23 9.76 4.29
N SER A 265 3.71 9.97 5.51
CA SER A 265 5.12 10.23 5.75
C SER A 265 5.96 8.97 5.52
N THR A 266 7.19 9.15 5.08
CA THR A 266 8.16 8.05 4.95
C THR A 266 8.42 7.31 6.26
N PHE A 267 8.19 7.93 7.39
CA PHE A 267 8.53 7.40 8.71
C PHE A 267 7.35 7.00 9.57
N LEU A 268 6.13 7.44 9.23
CA LEU A 268 4.92 7.16 10.02
C LEU A 268 3.62 7.37 9.24
N PRO A 269 2.49 6.72 9.65
CA PRO A 269 1.19 6.94 9.04
C PRO A 269 0.67 8.36 9.28
N LYS A 270 -0.13 8.89 8.36
CA LYS A 270 -0.99 10.05 8.62
C LYS A 270 -2.23 9.62 9.38
N TYR A 271 -2.10 9.51 10.72
CA TYR A 271 -3.13 8.92 11.58
C TYR A 271 -4.51 9.53 11.40
N ARG A 272 -4.61 10.86 11.37
CA ARG A 272 -5.90 11.55 11.17
C ARG A 272 -6.54 11.17 9.85
N PHE A 273 -5.76 11.20 8.77
CA PHE A 273 -6.24 10.87 7.44
C PHE A 273 -6.78 9.43 7.36
N HIS A 274 -6.01 8.47 7.85
CA HIS A 274 -6.42 7.07 7.84
C HIS A 274 -7.56 6.77 8.79
N ARG A 275 -7.58 7.37 9.98
CA ARG A 275 -8.69 7.27 10.93
C ARG A 275 -10.01 7.71 10.28
N ASP A 276 -10.01 8.89 9.65
CA ASP A 276 -11.22 9.45 9.05
C ASP A 276 -11.68 8.60 7.85
N ASN A 277 -10.74 8.11 7.02
CA ASN A 277 -11.02 7.19 5.91
C ASN A 277 -11.59 5.85 6.41
N ILE A 278 -10.95 5.21 7.38
CA ILE A 278 -11.40 3.94 7.95
C ILE A 278 -12.79 4.06 8.55
N ALA A 279 -13.06 5.12 9.33
CA ALA A 279 -14.36 5.34 9.95
C ALA A 279 -15.47 5.46 8.91
N ALA A 280 -15.21 6.22 7.83
CA ALA A 280 -16.17 6.40 6.74
C ALA A 280 -16.42 5.09 5.99
N CYS A 281 -15.36 4.35 5.62
CA CYS A 281 -15.49 3.07 4.91
C CYS A 281 -16.22 2.03 5.77
N ALA A 282 -15.90 1.90 7.05
CA ALA A 282 -16.54 0.94 7.95
C ALA A 282 -18.06 1.24 8.11
N ALA A 283 -18.43 2.50 8.28
CA ALA A 283 -19.83 2.91 8.32
C ALA A 283 -20.55 2.55 7.02
N TYR A 284 -19.93 2.84 5.87
CA TYR A 284 -20.51 2.59 4.56
C TYR A 284 -20.74 1.10 4.28
N VAL A 285 -19.78 0.24 4.62
CA VAL A 285 -19.92 -1.23 4.48
C VAL A 285 -21.15 -1.72 5.21
N ARG A 286 -21.38 -1.25 6.42
CA ARG A 286 -22.53 -1.66 7.25
C ARG A 286 -23.85 -1.10 6.73
N GLU A 287 -23.90 0.20 6.44
CA GLU A 287 -25.10 0.88 5.98
C GLU A 287 -25.61 0.31 4.65
N ARG A 288 -24.70 -0.14 3.80
CA ARG A 288 -25.00 -0.65 2.46
C ARG A 288 -24.93 -2.17 2.35
N ASN A 289 -24.68 -2.85 3.45
CA ASN A 289 -24.56 -4.32 3.53
C ASN A 289 -23.62 -4.86 2.44
N LEU A 290 -22.42 -4.27 2.33
CA LEU A 290 -21.37 -4.76 1.44
C LEU A 290 -20.74 -6.04 2.02
N ALA A 291 -20.03 -6.81 1.18
CA ALA A 291 -19.48 -8.10 1.55
C ALA A 291 -18.35 -8.02 2.59
N GLY A 292 -17.67 -6.88 2.70
CA GLY A 292 -16.62 -6.72 3.69
C GLY A 292 -15.88 -5.40 3.63
N LEU A 293 -14.96 -5.24 4.58
CA LEU A 293 -13.99 -4.16 4.68
C LEU A 293 -12.58 -4.74 4.53
N CYS A 294 -11.78 -4.19 3.64
CA CYS A 294 -10.35 -4.43 3.57
C CYS A 294 -9.60 -3.21 4.12
N VAL A 295 -8.57 -3.45 4.93
CA VAL A 295 -7.67 -2.40 5.40
C VAL A 295 -6.35 -2.57 4.67
N THR A 296 -6.09 -1.71 3.70
CA THR A 296 -4.88 -1.80 2.89
C THR A 296 -3.69 -1.20 3.64
N SER A 297 -2.55 -1.87 3.49
CA SER A 297 -1.27 -1.47 4.05
C SER A 297 -0.22 -1.49 2.95
N TRP A 298 -0.33 -0.52 2.02
CA TRP A 298 0.55 -0.40 0.87
C TRP A 298 2.00 -0.14 1.30
N SER A 299 2.94 -0.95 0.81
CA SER A 299 4.35 -0.79 1.14
C SER A 299 5.06 0.32 0.36
N VAL A 300 4.33 1.38 0.04
CA VAL A 300 4.89 2.58 -0.60
C VAL A 300 5.79 3.38 0.34
N HIS A 301 5.63 3.19 1.66
CA HIS A 301 6.49 3.73 2.70
C HIS A 301 7.10 2.60 3.54
N LEU A 302 8.25 2.87 4.14
CA LEU A 302 9.13 1.85 4.71
C LEU A 302 9.08 1.74 6.24
N TYR A 303 8.13 2.43 6.88
CA TYR A 303 8.02 2.42 8.34
C TYR A 303 7.48 1.08 8.89
N PRO A 304 7.78 0.75 10.16
CA PRO A 304 7.33 -0.49 10.78
C PRO A 304 5.82 -0.64 10.81
N LYS A 305 5.33 -1.83 10.47
CA LYS A 305 3.88 -2.15 10.52
C LYS A 305 3.29 -1.95 11.92
N ALA A 306 4.09 -2.05 12.99
CA ALA A 306 3.66 -1.79 14.36
C ALA A 306 3.06 -0.38 14.56
N LEU A 307 3.48 0.61 13.78
CA LEU A 307 2.88 1.95 13.81
C LEU A 307 1.47 2.01 13.24
N GLN A 308 1.05 0.99 12.48
CA GLN A 308 -0.29 0.88 11.92
C GLN A 308 -1.27 0.13 12.86
N TYR A 309 -0.80 -0.56 13.88
CA TYR A 309 -1.66 -1.37 14.76
C TYR A 309 -2.82 -0.60 15.39
N PRO A 310 -2.68 0.68 15.81
CA PRO A 310 -3.84 1.45 16.27
C PRO A 310 -4.91 1.63 15.20
N LEU A 311 -4.50 1.80 13.94
CA LEU A 311 -5.43 1.94 12.80
C LEU A 311 -6.12 0.61 12.47
N TRP A 312 -5.40 -0.52 12.57
CA TRP A 312 -6.00 -1.84 12.38
C TRP A 312 -7.01 -2.18 13.47
N GLU A 313 -6.65 -1.93 14.75
CA GLU A 313 -7.58 -2.14 15.88
C GLU A 313 -8.80 -1.23 15.77
N PHE A 314 -8.59 0.02 15.37
CA PHE A 314 -9.66 0.97 15.13
C PHE A 314 -10.60 0.53 13.99
N ALA A 315 -10.05 0.03 12.88
CA ALA A 315 -10.83 -0.49 11.77
C ALA A 315 -11.71 -1.68 12.21
N ALA A 316 -11.15 -2.62 12.95
CA ALA A 316 -11.88 -3.75 13.50
C ALA A 316 -12.99 -3.29 14.46
N LYS A 317 -12.70 -2.36 15.38
CA LYS A 317 -13.69 -1.78 16.28
C LYS A 317 -14.83 -1.12 15.52
N ARG A 318 -14.52 -0.26 14.52
CA ARG A 318 -15.55 0.45 13.73
C ARG A 318 -16.36 -0.50 12.84
N PHE A 319 -15.74 -1.56 12.34
CA PHE A 319 -16.42 -2.58 11.53
C PHE A 319 -17.36 -3.45 12.37
N LEU A 320 -16.93 -3.89 13.54
CA LEU A 320 -17.70 -4.78 14.41
C LEU A 320 -18.74 -4.02 15.25
N ASP A 321 -18.36 -2.87 15.76
CA ASP A 321 -19.20 -1.99 16.60
C ASP A 321 -18.96 -0.51 16.28
N PRO A 322 -19.77 0.10 15.38
CA PRO A 322 -19.64 1.50 15.01
C PRO A 322 -20.31 2.45 16.01
N SER A 323 -20.84 1.94 17.13
CA SER A 323 -21.43 2.79 18.17
C SER A 323 -20.39 3.75 18.77
N GLY A 324 -20.82 4.89 19.25
CA GLY A 324 -19.96 5.89 19.86
C GLY A 324 -19.18 6.77 18.88
N SER A 325 -18.29 7.59 19.43
CA SER A 325 -17.49 8.55 18.69
C SER A 325 -16.23 7.91 18.10
N ALA A 326 -16.04 8.01 16.79
CA ALA A 326 -14.84 7.51 16.11
C ALA A 326 -13.55 8.14 16.68
N ASN A 327 -13.59 9.43 17.04
CA ASN A 327 -12.43 10.11 17.64
C ASN A 327 -12.13 9.57 19.04
N ALA A 328 -13.16 9.33 19.87
CA ALA A 328 -12.97 8.77 21.20
C ALA A 328 -12.45 7.32 21.13
N ASP A 329 -12.99 6.49 20.23
CA ASP A 329 -12.51 5.12 20.00
C ASP A 329 -11.03 5.11 19.61
N PHE A 330 -10.65 5.94 18.64
CA PHE A 330 -9.25 5.99 18.20
C PHE A 330 -8.33 6.51 19.30
N ALA A 331 -8.76 7.54 20.07
CA ALA A 331 -7.98 8.06 21.17
C ALA A 331 -7.71 7.01 22.25
N ALA A 332 -8.73 6.24 22.61
CA ALA A 332 -8.59 5.15 23.59
C ALA A 332 -7.63 4.05 23.10
N ILE A 333 -7.77 3.64 21.83
CA ILE A 333 -6.95 2.60 21.22
C ILE A 333 -5.49 3.08 21.10
N ALA A 334 -5.27 4.26 20.55
CA ALA A 334 -3.93 4.82 20.37
C ALA A 334 -3.23 5.06 21.71
N GLY A 335 -3.94 5.62 22.70
CA GLY A 335 -3.42 5.79 24.05
C GLY A 335 -2.99 4.45 24.66
N LYS A 336 -3.81 3.42 24.58
CA LYS A 336 -3.45 2.08 25.06
C LYS A 336 -2.21 1.52 24.34
N ARG A 337 -2.14 1.66 23.03
CA ARG A 337 -1.05 1.11 22.19
C ARG A 337 0.28 1.85 22.40
N PHE A 338 0.23 3.15 22.60
CA PHE A 338 1.40 4.01 22.72
C PHE A 338 1.65 4.52 24.15
N GLY A 339 1.12 3.82 25.18
CA GLY A 339 1.43 4.16 26.58
C GLY A 339 0.91 5.50 27.05
N GLY A 340 -0.29 5.90 26.61
CA GLY A 340 -0.94 7.14 27.04
C GLY A 340 -0.68 8.35 26.15
N VAL A 341 -0.02 8.19 25.00
CA VAL A 341 0.24 9.29 24.06
C VAL A 341 -1.08 9.92 23.60
N PRO A 342 -1.27 11.23 23.76
CA PRO A 342 -2.45 11.94 23.29
C PRO A 342 -2.56 11.92 21.76
N VAL A 343 -3.79 11.89 21.22
CA VAL A 343 -4.04 11.87 19.78
C VAL A 343 -3.54 13.11 19.07
N ASP A 344 -3.59 14.28 19.73
CA ASP A 344 -3.05 15.51 19.15
C ASP A 344 -1.54 15.44 18.90
N VAL A 345 -0.79 14.69 19.71
CA VAL A 345 0.64 14.40 19.47
C VAL A 345 0.80 13.60 18.18
N LEU A 346 -0.01 12.56 17.99
CA LEU A 346 -0.01 11.75 16.77
C LEU A 346 -0.43 12.58 15.54
N ASP A 347 -1.45 13.41 15.67
CA ASP A 347 -1.93 14.27 14.61
C ASP A 347 -0.88 15.33 14.21
N ARG A 348 -0.14 15.90 15.18
CA ARG A 348 0.99 16.81 14.92
C ARG A 348 2.16 16.11 14.22
N MET A 349 2.51 14.91 14.65
CA MET A 349 3.54 14.09 13.97
C MET A 349 3.15 13.79 12.51
N SER A 350 1.86 13.56 12.27
CA SER A 350 1.33 13.22 10.96
C SER A 350 1.00 14.43 10.09
N SER A 351 1.17 15.65 10.57
CA SER A 351 0.97 16.88 9.76
C SER A 351 2.09 17.14 8.76
N TRP A 352 3.02 16.22 8.63
CA TRP A 352 4.16 16.21 7.76
C TRP A 352 3.79 16.54 6.30
N ARG A 353 4.56 17.43 5.67
CA ARG A 353 4.28 17.97 4.31
C ARG A 353 5.37 17.69 3.30
N TRP A 354 6.38 16.94 3.68
CA TRP A 354 7.63 16.83 2.92
C TRP A 354 7.76 15.50 2.16
N GLU A 355 6.67 14.71 2.09
CA GLU A 355 6.65 13.40 1.44
C GLU A 355 7.12 13.48 0.00
N TYR A 356 6.62 14.48 -0.73
CA TYR A 356 6.99 14.67 -2.13
C TYR A 356 8.45 15.06 -2.33
N LEU A 357 9.16 15.54 -1.32
CA LEU A 357 10.61 15.74 -1.37
C LEU A 357 11.38 14.44 -1.19
N MET A 358 10.85 13.50 -0.44
CA MET A 358 11.43 12.19 -0.22
C MET A 358 11.08 11.21 -1.32
N PHE A 359 9.95 11.44 -1.99
CA PHE A 359 9.48 10.61 -3.08
C PHE A 359 9.78 11.27 -4.42
N ASP A 360 10.73 10.73 -5.16
CA ASP A 360 10.69 10.83 -6.60
C ASP A 360 9.90 9.66 -7.14
N SER A 361 8.75 9.90 -7.77
CA SER A 361 8.02 8.87 -8.49
C SER A 361 8.88 8.22 -9.58
N ARG A 362 9.94 8.89 -10.04
CA ARG A 362 10.96 8.34 -10.94
C ARG A 362 11.99 7.49 -10.18
N ALA A 363 12.27 7.79 -8.92
CA ALA A 363 13.23 7.06 -8.09
C ALA A 363 12.57 5.92 -7.34
N TRP A 364 11.35 6.11 -6.89
CA TRP A 364 10.55 5.03 -6.37
C TRP A 364 9.96 4.22 -7.50
N GLY A 365 9.84 4.80 -8.75
CA GLY A 365 9.01 4.22 -9.75
C GLY A 365 7.90 3.53 -9.01
N TYR A 366 6.96 4.12 -8.48
CA TYR A 366 5.86 3.56 -7.70
C TYR A 366 6.00 2.06 -7.42
N PHE A 367 6.93 1.49 -8.08
CA PHE A 367 7.03 0.12 -8.42
C PHE A 367 8.44 -0.17 -8.85
N LYS A 368 9.09 -0.81 -8.20
CA LYS A 368 10.33 -1.51 -8.25
C LYS A 368 10.96 -1.79 -9.62
N PRO A 369 12.22 -1.82 -9.61
CA PRO A 369 13.09 -1.73 -8.46
C PRO A 369 13.17 -0.29 -7.96
N ALA A 370 13.10 -0.13 -6.65
CA ALA A 370 13.39 1.14 -6.03
C ALA A 370 14.80 1.59 -6.44
N ARG A 371 14.87 2.71 -7.12
CA ARG A 371 16.12 3.27 -7.62
C ARG A 371 16.50 4.47 -6.78
N PRO A 372 17.80 4.70 -6.53
CA PRO A 372 18.26 5.92 -5.92
C PRO A 372 17.73 7.15 -6.68
N ALA A 373 17.35 8.19 -5.95
CA ALA A 373 16.95 9.44 -6.58
C ALA A 373 18.12 9.99 -7.44
N PRO A 374 17.83 10.58 -8.61
CA PRO A 374 18.85 11.21 -9.43
C PRO A 374 19.58 12.29 -8.63
N PRO A 375 20.89 12.47 -8.84
CA PRO A 375 21.63 13.58 -8.26
C PRO A 375 20.94 14.93 -8.52
N GLY A 376 20.88 15.79 -7.51
CA GLY A 376 20.23 17.10 -7.63
C GLY A 376 18.68 17.10 -7.54
N CYS A 377 18.06 15.96 -7.38
CA CYS A 377 16.60 15.82 -7.30
C CYS A 377 15.97 16.71 -6.22
N LEU A 378 16.57 16.78 -5.03
CA LEU A 378 16.09 17.66 -3.96
C LEU A 378 16.19 19.14 -4.36
N ALA A 379 17.31 19.56 -4.92
CA ALA A 379 17.50 20.96 -5.35
C ALA A 379 16.51 21.37 -6.45
N GLU A 380 16.23 20.48 -7.41
CA GLU A 380 15.22 20.71 -8.46
C GLU A 380 13.82 20.88 -7.86
N ARG A 381 13.46 20.04 -6.89
CA ARG A 381 12.15 20.07 -6.24
C ARG A 381 11.98 21.28 -5.33
N LEU A 382 13.01 21.62 -4.57
CA LEU A 382 13.01 22.85 -3.78
C LEU A 382 12.93 24.07 -4.67
N GLY A 383 13.56 24.08 -5.85
CA GLY A 383 13.45 25.15 -6.84
C GLY A 383 12.01 25.31 -7.39
N LYS A 384 11.30 24.23 -7.63
CA LYS A 384 9.87 24.30 -8.02
C LYS A 384 9.00 24.89 -6.92
N LEU A 385 9.22 24.52 -5.67
CA LEU A 385 8.53 25.09 -4.52
C LEU A 385 8.89 26.54 -4.25
N ASP A 386 10.14 26.91 -4.49
CA ASP A 386 10.60 28.29 -4.36
C ASP A 386 9.82 29.21 -5.32
N ALA A 387 9.54 28.75 -6.53
CA ALA A 387 8.71 29.46 -7.50
C ALA A 387 7.26 29.68 -7.03
N GLU A 388 6.74 28.81 -6.14
CA GLU A 388 5.37 28.89 -5.63
C GLU A 388 5.23 29.67 -4.32
N GLY A 389 6.28 29.84 -3.56
CA GLY A 389 6.17 30.41 -2.22
C GLY A 389 7.39 31.14 -1.66
N GLY A 390 8.48 31.14 -2.37
CA GLY A 390 9.73 31.73 -1.96
C GLY A 390 10.55 30.86 -0.99
N ARG A 391 11.86 30.86 -1.18
CA ARG A 391 12.81 30.07 -0.39
C ARG A 391 12.72 30.34 1.12
N GLN A 392 12.50 31.59 1.50
CA GLN A 392 12.37 31.96 2.91
C GLN A 392 11.16 31.30 3.56
N ARG A 393 10.02 31.27 2.86
CA ARG A 393 8.82 30.62 3.37
C ARG A 393 9.04 29.12 3.56
N LEU A 394 9.71 28.45 2.62
CA LEU A 394 10.05 27.03 2.76
C LEU A 394 10.97 26.77 3.95
N LEU A 395 11.96 27.66 4.15
CA LEU A 395 12.87 27.58 5.28
C LEU A 395 12.15 27.73 6.62
N ASP A 396 11.22 28.69 6.72
CA ASP A 396 10.44 28.92 7.94
C ASP A 396 9.53 27.73 8.26
N LEU A 397 8.88 27.14 7.23
CA LEU A 397 8.08 25.92 7.37
C LEU A 397 8.94 24.73 7.82
N ALA A 398 10.11 24.53 7.22
CA ALA A 398 11.00 23.42 7.59
C ALA A 398 11.49 23.57 9.05
N ARG A 399 11.80 24.78 9.48
CA ARG A 399 12.18 25.07 10.87
C ARG A 399 11.02 24.89 11.84
N GLU A 400 9.79 25.24 11.44
CA GLU A 400 8.59 25.03 12.23
C GLU A 400 8.31 23.53 12.43
N ASP A 401 8.27 22.77 11.33
CA ASP A 401 8.06 21.32 11.39
C ASP A 401 9.17 20.62 12.18
N ARG A 402 10.42 21.09 12.07
CA ARG A 402 11.55 20.59 12.86
C ARG A 402 11.35 20.82 14.37
N ARG A 403 10.91 22.02 14.78
CA ARG A 403 10.58 22.32 16.18
C ARG A 403 9.42 21.45 16.67
N THR A 404 8.41 21.24 15.84
CA THR A 404 7.27 20.37 16.15
C THR A 404 7.73 18.95 16.44
N MET A 405 8.61 18.37 15.63
CA MET A 405 9.15 17.03 15.87
C MET A 405 9.95 16.94 17.18
N ASP A 406 10.75 17.97 17.49
CA ASP A 406 11.50 18.02 18.75
C ASP A 406 10.57 18.15 19.97
N GLN A 407 9.52 18.92 19.85
CA GLN A 407 8.51 19.05 20.90
C GLN A 407 7.79 17.72 21.11
N VAL A 408 7.35 17.07 20.04
CA VAL A 408 6.72 15.75 20.09
C VAL A 408 7.62 14.74 20.80
N ARG A 409 8.91 14.68 20.45
CA ARG A 409 9.84 13.76 21.10
C ARG A 409 9.99 13.99 22.61
N ARG A 410 9.98 15.25 23.06
CA ARG A 410 9.94 15.56 24.49
C ARG A 410 8.65 15.11 25.16
N GLU A 411 7.51 15.28 24.49
CA GLU A 411 6.19 14.88 24.99
C GLU A 411 6.01 13.36 25.04
N LEU A 412 6.66 12.61 24.12
CA LEU A 412 6.69 11.14 24.15
C LEU A 412 7.39 10.59 25.40
N GLY A 413 8.32 11.33 25.99
CA GLY A 413 8.92 11.02 27.27
C GLY A 413 9.58 9.65 27.36
N ILE A 414 10.39 9.28 26.35
CA ILE A 414 11.01 7.94 26.26
C ILE A 414 11.92 7.67 27.45
N GLY A 415 11.65 6.57 28.14
CA GLY A 415 12.44 6.05 29.24
C GLY A 415 12.76 4.57 29.09
N PRO A 416 13.53 3.98 30.04
CA PRO A 416 13.90 2.57 30.01
C PRO A 416 12.69 1.62 29.90
N GLU A 417 11.61 1.94 30.55
CA GLU A 417 10.37 1.13 30.60
C GLU A 417 9.40 1.40 29.45
N SER A 418 9.75 2.27 28.48
CA SER A 418 8.88 2.58 27.34
C SER A 418 8.60 1.33 26.51
N SER A 419 7.36 1.18 26.04
CA SER A 419 6.97 0.07 25.18
C SER A 419 7.73 0.07 23.84
N PHE A 420 7.81 -1.07 23.19
CA PHE A 420 8.40 -1.16 21.86
C PHE A 420 7.72 -0.22 20.87
N ALA A 421 6.37 -0.16 20.87
CA ALA A 421 5.60 0.71 19.98
C ALA A 421 5.90 2.20 20.23
N LEU A 422 6.03 2.61 21.49
CA LEU A 422 6.38 3.99 21.84
C LEU A 422 7.80 4.35 21.39
N ARG A 423 8.77 3.44 21.55
CA ARG A 423 10.13 3.64 21.01
C ARG A 423 10.15 3.72 19.48
N GLN A 424 9.30 2.97 18.79
CA GLN A 424 9.16 3.10 17.33
C GLN A 424 8.61 4.47 16.91
N LEU A 425 7.69 5.00 17.70
CA LEU A 425 7.11 6.33 17.47
C LEU A 425 8.17 7.44 17.63
N ASP A 426 8.99 7.38 18.70
CA ASP A 426 10.12 8.31 18.88
C ASP A 426 11.17 8.18 17.77
N ALA A 427 11.49 6.95 17.37
CA ALA A 427 12.44 6.72 16.28
C ALA A 427 11.92 7.29 14.95
N ALA A 428 10.61 7.22 14.68
CA ALA A 428 10.00 7.85 13.53
C ALA A 428 10.16 9.40 13.59
N ALA A 429 9.87 10.01 14.74
CA ALA A 429 10.03 11.45 14.92
C ALA A 429 11.51 11.88 14.83
N ALA A 430 12.43 11.05 15.32
CA ALA A 430 13.87 11.31 15.22
C ALA A 430 14.34 11.30 13.75
N ASN A 431 13.90 10.32 12.96
CA ASN A 431 14.22 10.26 11.53
C ASN A 431 13.61 11.45 10.77
N ALA A 432 12.38 11.85 11.09
CA ALA A 432 11.75 13.04 10.54
C ALA A 432 12.54 14.30 10.88
N SER A 433 12.99 14.45 12.13
CA SER A 433 13.83 15.57 12.57
C SER A 433 15.15 15.62 11.79
N MET A 434 15.83 14.50 11.63
CA MET A 434 17.09 14.43 10.85
C MET A 434 16.87 14.85 9.40
N PHE A 435 15.77 14.44 8.79
CA PHE A 435 15.45 14.83 7.42
C PHE A 435 15.24 16.34 7.31
N LEU A 436 14.48 16.93 8.21
CA LEU A 436 14.24 18.37 8.22
C LEU A 436 15.52 19.20 8.45
N ASP A 437 16.45 18.69 9.27
CA ASP A 437 17.78 19.32 9.40
C ASP A 437 18.52 19.40 8.06
N GLN A 438 18.40 18.37 7.23
CA GLN A 438 19.00 18.36 5.89
C GLN A 438 18.28 19.31 4.93
N VAL A 439 16.94 19.35 4.96
CA VAL A 439 16.15 20.31 4.17
C VAL A 439 16.55 21.74 4.52
N VAL A 440 16.65 22.07 5.81
CA VAL A 440 17.10 23.38 6.30
C VAL A 440 18.52 23.69 5.80
N ALA A 441 19.44 22.73 5.90
CA ALA A 441 20.81 22.92 5.45
C ALA A 441 20.89 23.24 3.93
N VAL A 442 20.13 22.50 3.12
CA VAL A 442 20.06 22.77 1.66
C VAL A 442 19.45 24.13 1.36
N LEU A 443 18.36 24.49 2.06
CA LEU A 443 17.74 25.81 1.89
C LEU A 443 18.63 26.97 2.35
N GLU A 444 19.55 26.75 3.27
CA GLU A 444 20.56 27.71 3.74
C GLU A 444 21.87 27.68 2.91
N ASN A 445 21.92 26.94 1.81
CA ASN A 445 23.13 26.70 1.00
C ASN A 445 24.31 26.11 1.81
N ARG A 446 24.00 25.38 2.89
CA ARG A 446 25.00 24.63 3.66
C ARG A 446 25.10 23.19 3.13
N ARG A 447 26.28 22.60 3.27
CA ARG A 447 26.50 21.19 2.92
C ARG A 447 25.78 20.29 3.93
N ALA A 448 25.09 19.27 3.42
CA ALA A 448 24.43 18.25 4.24
C ALA A 448 25.48 17.20 4.67
N ASP A 449 26.09 17.36 5.84
CA ASP A 449 27.25 16.55 6.27
C ASP A 449 26.91 15.21 6.97
N ARG A 450 25.61 14.85 7.10
CA ARG A 450 25.20 13.70 7.93
C ARG A 450 24.63 12.50 7.18
N THR A 451 24.80 12.41 5.87
CA THR A 451 24.14 11.38 5.06
C THR A 451 24.48 9.96 5.52
N ALA A 452 25.73 9.67 5.87
CA ALA A 452 26.14 8.32 6.30
C ALA A 452 25.61 7.97 7.70
N SER A 453 25.57 8.90 8.66
CA SER A 453 24.98 8.65 9.98
C SER A 453 23.46 8.50 9.88
N ALA A 454 22.79 9.36 9.12
CA ALA A 454 21.36 9.28 8.89
C ALA A 454 20.95 7.95 8.25
N VAL A 455 21.72 7.45 7.28
CA VAL A 455 21.50 6.12 6.70
C VAL A 455 21.61 5.03 7.75
N ARG A 456 22.66 5.07 8.61
CA ARG A 456 22.84 4.05 9.67
C ARG A 456 21.69 4.09 10.68
N ASP A 457 21.26 5.27 11.14
CA ASP A 457 20.22 5.41 12.13
C ASP A 457 18.87 4.95 11.57
N THR A 458 18.58 5.31 10.32
CA THR A 458 17.37 4.85 9.60
C THR A 458 17.42 3.35 9.32
N ALA A 459 18.58 2.80 8.97
CA ALA A 459 18.73 1.36 8.79
C ALA A 459 18.54 0.60 10.12
N SER A 460 19.00 1.15 11.23
CA SER A 460 18.73 0.59 12.58
C SER A 460 17.23 0.57 12.88
N TYR A 461 16.52 1.65 12.57
CA TYR A 461 15.07 1.73 12.71
C TYR A 461 14.34 0.69 11.83
N TYR A 462 14.71 0.58 10.56
CA TYR A 462 14.10 -0.39 9.66
C TYR A 462 14.47 -1.83 9.99
N SER A 463 15.65 -2.08 10.58
CA SER A 463 16.08 -3.42 10.99
C SER A 463 15.22 -4.02 12.09
N THR A 464 14.36 -3.24 12.73
CA THR A 464 13.39 -3.76 13.70
C THR A 464 12.38 -4.72 13.06
N PHE A 465 12.11 -4.58 11.75
CA PHE A 465 11.13 -5.39 11.03
C PHE A 465 11.61 -5.92 9.67
N GLN A 466 12.68 -5.36 9.09
CA GLN A 466 13.31 -5.85 7.86
C GLN A 466 14.58 -6.65 8.18
N PRO A 467 15.00 -7.60 7.32
CA PRO A 467 16.35 -8.15 7.37
C PRO A 467 17.41 -7.04 7.25
N PRO A 468 18.61 -7.21 7.83
CA PRO A 468 19.61 -6.14 7.90
C PRO A 468 19.99 -5.53 6.53
N GLN A 469 20.17 -6.37 5.50
CA GLN A 469 20.52 -5.89 4.16
C GLN A 469 19.38 -5.13 3.51
N SER A 470 18.13 -5.60 3.67
CA SER A 470 16.95 -4.87 3.21
C SER A 470 16.79 -3.54 3.94
N ALA A 471 17.00 -3.50 5.24
CA ALA A 471 16.93 -2.28 6.04
C ALA A 471 17.96 -1.25 5.57
N GLU A 472 19.18 -1.67 5.27
CA GLU A 472 20.22 -0.79 4.73
C GLU A 472 19.85 -0.27 3.32
N ARG A 473 19.40 -1.16 2.41
CA ARG A 473 18.91 -0.74 1.08
C ARG A 473 17.79 0.28 1.19
N SER A 474 16.82 0.02 2.07
CA SER A 474 15.69 0.93 2.31
C SER A 474 16.14 2.29 2.84
N ALA A 475 17.07 2.30 3.80
CA ALA A 475 17.62 3.54 4.34
C ALA A 475 18.39 4.34 3.28
N ARG A 476 19.28 3.69 2.52
CA ARG A 476 19.99 4.33 1.40
C ARG A 476 19.02 4.91 0.37
N LEU A 477 17.94 4.21 0.07
CA LEU A 477 16.92 4.69 -0.85
C LEU A 477 16.26 5.96 -0.34
N VAL A 478 15.78 5.99 0.90
CA VAL A 478 15.15 7.15 1.51
C VAL A 478 16.07 8.37 1.46
N TRP A 479 17.34 8.18 1.80
CA TRP A 479 18.31 9.28 1.85
C TRP A 479 18.91 9.62 0.49
N SER A 480 18.67 8.84 -0.56
CA SER A 480 19.19 9.11 -1.91
C SER A 480 18.73 10.45 -2.48
N VAL A 481 17.56 10.94 -2.07
CA VAL A 481 17.02 12.24 -2.47
C VAL A 481 17.92 13.41 -2.03
N LEU A 482 18.69 13.22 -0.95
CA LEU A 482 19.62 14.20 -0.39
C LEU A 482 21.04 14.08 -0.98
N ALA A 483 21.31 13.02 -1.74
CA ALA A 483 22.59 12.86 -2.41
C ALA A 483 22.77 14.03 -3.40
N GLN A 484 23.60 15.00 -3.04
CA GLN A 484 23.98 16.06 -3.95
C GLN A 484 24.84 15.45 -5.05
N GLY A 485 24.64 15.89 -6.29
CA GLY A 485 25.52 15.58 -7.41
C GLY A 485 26.91 16.18 -7.18
N GLY A 486 27.61 15.65 -6.21
CA GLY A 486 29.00 15.91 -5.92
C GLY A 486 29.78 14.70 -6.35
N ARG A 487 30.73 14.91 -7.26
CA ARG A 487 31.74 13.91 -7.62
C ARG A 487 32.22 13.23 -6.35
N GLU A 488 32.14 11.89 -6.33
CA GLU A 488 32.92 11.08 -5.41
C GLU A 488 34.36 11.46 -5.48
#